data_c182dcb30801c00c80b51298c2c6096d
#
_entry.id   c182dcb30801c00c80b51298c2c6096d
#
_cell.length_a   1.000
_cell.length_b   1.000
_cell.length_c   1.000
_cell.angle_alpha   90.00
_cell.angle_beta   90.00
_cell.angle_gamma   90.00
#
_symmetry.space_group_name_H-M   'P 1'
#
loop_
_entity.id
_entity.type
_entity.pdbx_description
1 polymer ?
#
loop_
_entity_poly.entity_id
_entity_poly.type
_entity_poly.pdbx_seq_one_letter_code
_entity_poly.pdbx_strand_id
1 'polypeptide(L)'
;LDPNATVGDLGAGTGHFSARVAPFVTKVIAVDASEDMLGLAHKRLDGISNVDLRRGELENLPIDDGELDIAILLLVLHYVVDPVTILSEAYRVLVPGGRLVIVDMKLHSRDGYLEDKGHVWPGFENSKLARWHHDAGMTNFVCRPLPANPNVSGPLLFVASATRPT
;
A
#
# COMPACT_ATOMS: atom_id res chain seq x y z
N LEU A 1 -1.44 -14.64 -6.86
CA LEU A 1 -1.38 -13.53 -7.81
C LEU A 1 -1.68 -14.07 -9.21
N ASP A 2 -2.42 -13.30 -10.01
CA ASP A 2 -2.55 -13.56 -11.44
C ASP A 2 -1.22 -13.16 -12.11
N PRO A 3 -0.56 -14.05 -12.87
CA PRO A 3 0.70 -13.71 -13.53
C PRO A 3 0.54 -12.62 -14.60
N ASN A 4 -0.68 -12.37 -15.09
CA ASN A 4 -0.96 -11.29 -16.04
C ASN A 4 -1.27 -9.94 -15.38
N ALA A 5 -1.29 -9.89 -14.06
CA ALA A 5 -1.68 -8.68 -13.34
C ALA A 5 -0.65 -7.54 -13.47
N THR A 6 -1.17 -6.31 -13.48
CA THR A 6 -0.43 -5.08 -13.18
C THR A 6 -0.61 -4.73 -11.71
N VAL A 7 0.47 -4.66 -10.96
CA VAL A 7 0.47 -4.40 -9.51
C VAL A 7 1.04 -3.01 -9.23
N GLY A 8 0.31 -2.20 -8.46
CA GLY A 8 0.79 -0.93 -7.93
C GLY A 8 1.40 -1.13 -6.53
N ASP A 9 2.64 -0.73 -6.32
CA ASP A 9 3.32 -0.63 -5.02
C ASP A 9 3.30 0.86 -4.62
N LEU A 10 2.30 1.25 -3.82
CA LEU A 10 2.00 2.63 -3.49
C LEU A 10 2.69 3.02 -2.17
N GLY A 11 3.69 3.87 -2.25
CA GLY A 11 4.66 4.13 -1.18
C GLY A 11 5.75 3.05 -1.17
N ALA A 12 6.37 2.81 -2.32
CA ALA A 12 7.29 1.70 -2.54
C ALA A 12 8.59 1.78 -1.74
N GLY A 13 8.91 2.96 -1.18
CA GLY A 13 10.11 3.18 -0.42
C GLY A 13 11.36 2.78 -1.21
N THR A 14 12.15 1.88 -0.65
CA THR A 14 13.37 1.39 -1.28
C THR A 14 13.15 0.24 -2.28
N GLY A 15 11.90 -0.04 -2.70
CA GLY A 15 11.58 -1.04 -3.73
C GLY A 15 11.68 -2.50 -3.29
N HIS A 16 11.70 -2.79 -1.98
CA HIS A 16 11.82 -4.16 -1.49
C HIS A 16 10.66 -5.07 -1.89
N PHE A 17 9.44 -4.56 -1.77
CA PHE A 17 8.25 -5.31 -2.15
C PHE A 17 8.19 -5.46 -3.67
N SER A 18 8.41 -4.38 -4.42
CA SER A 18 8.45 -4.39 -5.88
C SER A 18 9.40 -5.45 -6.43
N ALA A 19 10.63 -5.54 -5.91
CA ALA A 19 11.60 -6.54 -6.32
C ALA A 19 11.13 -7.99 -6.06
N ARG A 20 10.37 -8.21 -4.99
CA ARG A 20 9.87 -9.54 -4.62
C ARG A 20 8.65 -9.97 -5.41
N VAL A 21 7.79 -9.03 -5.79
CA VAL A 21 6.56 -9.35 -6.52
C VAL A 21 6.77 -9.39 -8.03
N ALA A 22 7.73 -8.64 -8.57
CA ALA A 22 8.02 -8.55 -9.99
C ALA A 22 8.13 -9.92 -10.72
N PRO A 23 8.79 -10.96 -10.17
CA PRO A 23 8.88 -12.26 -10.85
C PRO A 23 7.54 -12.99 -11.05
N PHE A 24 6.47 -12.55 -10.40
CA PHE A 24 5.18 -13.26 -10.38
C PHE A 24 4.07 -12.54 -11.13
N VAL A 25 4.34 -11.39 -11.75
CA VAL A 25 3.35 -10.53 -12.41
C VAL A 25 3.90 -9.95 -13.72
N THR A 26 3.01 -9.47 -14.56
CA THR A 26 3.41 -8.84 -15.84
C THR A 26 4.11 -7.51 -15.60
N LYS A 27 3.61 -6.67 -14.71
CA LYS A 27 4.13 -5.32 -14.48
C LYS A 27 3.97 -4.91 -13.02
N VAL A 28 4.95 -4.20 -12.49
CA VAL A 28 4.85 -3.47 -11.23
C VAL A 28 5.00 -1.99 -11.52
N ILE A 29 4.08 -1.17 -11.01
CA ILE A 29 4.20 0.29 -10.98
C ILE A 29 4.49 0.68 -9.53
N ALA A 30 5.72 1.11 -9.26
CA ALA A 30 6.19 1.47 -7.94
C ALA A 30 6.23 3.00 -7.80
N VAL A 31 5.51 3.55 -6.83
CA VAL A 31 5.39 5.00 -6.62
C VAL A 31 5.90 5.37 -5.24
N ASP A 32 6.74 6.41 -5.17
CA ASP A 32 7.15 7.04 -3.91
C ASP A 32 7.39 8.54 -4.12
N ALA A 33 7.16 9.34 -3.08
CA ALA A 33 7.36 10.78 -3.13
C ALA A 33 8.82 11.18 -2.86
N SER A 34 9.56 10.36 -2.09
CA SER A 34 10.91 10.65 -1.62
C SER A 34 11.97 10.33 -2.69
N GLU A 35 12.71 11.35 -3.12
CA GLU A 35 13.84 11.17 -4.04
C GLU A 35 14.92 10.25 -3.48
N ASP A 36 15.18 10.32 -2.18
CA ASP A 36 16.18 9.45 -1.52
C ASP A 36 15.75 7.99 -1.57
N MET A 37 14.46 7.69 -1.32
CA MET A 37 13.90 6.35 -1.42
C MET A 37 13.95 5.84 -2.85
N LEU A 38 13.56 6.66 -3.82
CA LEU A 38 13.63 6.32 -5.23
C LEU A 38 15.06 6.05 -5.70
N GLY A 39 16.05 6.81 -5.20
CA GLY A 39 17.47 6.57 -5.49
C GLY A 39 17.97 5.20 -4.98
N LEU A 40 17.46 4.74 -3.83
CA LEU A 40 17.74 3.40 -3.30
C LEU A 40 16.95 2.33 -4.06
N ALA A 41 15.69 2.62 -4.42
CA ALA A 41 14.86 1.73 -5.22
C ALA A 41 15.47 1.47 -6.61
N HIS A 42 15.96 2.50 -7.30
CA HIS A 42 16.64 2.34 -8.58
C HIS A 42 17.80 1.34 -8.51
N LYS A 43 18.64 1.44 -7.48
CA LYS A 43 19.77 0.50 -7.28
C LYS A 43 19.28 -0.93 -7.01
N ARG A 44 18.19 -1.10 -6.27
CA ARG A 44 17.65 -2.43 -5.94
C ARG A 44 16.95 -3.08 -7.12
N LEU A 45 16.27 -2.29 -7.94
CA LEU A 45 15.47 -2.74 -9.07
C LEU A 45 16.29 -2.82 -10.36
N ASP A 46 17.59 -2.52 -10.30
CA ASP A 46 18.49 -2.64 -11.45
C ASP A 46 18.46 -4.06 -12.03
N GLY A 47 18.24 -4.14 -13.34
CA GLY A 47 18.09 -5.41 -14.04
C GLY A 47 16.69 -6.07 -13.95
N ILE A 48 15.74 -5.49 -13.24
CA ILE A 48 14.33 -5.96 -13.19
C ILE A 48 13.51 -5.15 -14.20
N SER A 49 13.29 -5.70 -15.38
CA SER A 49 12.76 -4.97 -16.55
C SER A 49 11.25 -4.65 -16.48
N ASN A 50 10.50 -5.34 -15.64
CA ASN A 50 9.03 -5.18 -15.53
C ASN A 50 8.59 -4.30 -14.34
N VAL A 51 9.50 -3.53 -13.75
CA VAL A 51 9.18 -2.54 -12.72
C VAL A 51 9.32 -1.13 -13.30
N ASP A 52 8.23 -0.38 -13.24
CA ASP A 52 8.14 1.03 -13.63
C ASP A 52 8.14 1.87 -12.35
N LEU A 53 9.26 2.54 -12.09
CA LEU A 53 9.44 3.36 -10.88
C LEU A 53 9.09 4.81 -11.19
N ARG A 54 8.09 5.34 -10.48
CA ARG A 54 7.56 6.69 -10.68
C ARG A 54 7.69 7.53 -9.42
N ARG A 55 7.99 8.82 -9.57
CA ARG A 55 7.88 9.78 -8.47
C ARG A 55 6.46 10.34 -8.42
N GLY A 56 5.82 10.33 -7.26
CA GLY A 56 4.48 10.91 -7.06
C GLY A 56 4.01 10.84 -5.62
N GLU A 57 3.05 11.72 -5.31
CA GLU A 57 2.35 11.74 -4.03
C GLU A 57 1.20 10.73 -4.05
N LEU A 58 0.86 10.16 -2.89
CA LEU A 58 -0.23 9.20 -2.77
C LEU A 58 -1.60 9.83 -2.98
N GLU A 59 -1.74 11.11 -2.69
CA GLU A 59 -2.94 11.92 -2.89
C GLU A 59 -3.23 12.23 -4.36
N ASN A 60 -2.24 12.03 -5.24
CA ASN A 60 -2.34 12.26 -6.68
C ASN A 60 -1.34 11.36 -7.41
N LEU A 61 -1.71 10.09 -7.54
CA LEU A 61 -0.86 9.07 -8.12
C LEU A 61 -0.57 9.32 -9.61
N PRO A 62 0.68 9.21 -10.07
CA PRO A 62 1.05 9.29 -11.47
C PRO A 62 0.72 7.98 -12.20
N ILE A 63 -0.51 7.52 -12.07
CA ILE A 63 -1.07 6.27 -12.60
C ILE A 63 -2.41 6.61 -13.22
N ASP A 64 -2.69 6.08 -14.41
CA ASP A 64 -3.93 6.31 -15.13
C ASP A 64 -5.14 5.64 -14.45
N ASP A 65 -6.35 6.14 -14.74
CA ASP A 65 -7.58 5.56 -14.24
C ASP A 65 -7.72 4.11 -14.73
N GLY A 66 -7.91 3.18 -13.80
CA GLY A 66 -8.08 1.76 -14.15
C GLY A 66 -6.83 1.11 -14.76
N GLU A 67 -5.62 1.50 -14.37
CA GLU A 67 -4.37 0.90 -14.86
C GLU A 67 -3.95 -0.34 -14.04
N LEU A 68 -4.44 -0.49 -12.79
CA LEU A 68 -4.00 -1.54 -11.88
C LEU A 68 -5.04 -2.63 -11.66
N ASP A 69 -4.62 -3.88 -11.69
CA ASP A 69 -5.41 -5.02 -11.19
C ASP A 69 -5.35 -5.12 -9.67
N ILE A 70 -4.21 -4.78 -9.08
CA ILE A 70 -3.98 -4.81 -7.63
C ILE A 70 -3.22 -3.54 -7.23
N ALA A 71 -3.72 -2.84 -6.21
CA ALA A 71 -3.01 -1.75 -5.53
C ALA A 71 -2.60 -2.21 -4.13
N ILE A 72 -1.37 -1.93 -3.73
CA ILE A 72 -0.82 -2.33 -2.42
C ILE A 72 -0.28 -1.13 -1.68
N LEU A 73 -0.67 -1.00 -0.41
CA LEU A 73 -0.13 -0.06 0.57
C LEU A 73 0.53 -0.89 1.69
N LEU A 74 1.85 -0.92 1.74
CA LEU A 74 2.60 -1.72 2.71
C LEU A 74 3.31 -0.84 3.73
N LEU A 75 2.78 -0.75 4.94
CA LEU A 75 3.29 0.09 6.05
C LEU A 75 3.41 1.57 5.65
N VAL A 76 2.39 2.10 5.04
CA VAL A 76 2.34 3.47 4.49
C VAL A 76 1.21 4.28 5.11
N LEU A 77 0.05 3.66 5.33
CA LEU A 77 -1.17 4.39 5.69
C LEU A 77 -1.05 5.15 7.01
N HIS A 78 -0.22 4.67 7.94
CA HIS A 78 0.01 5.34 9.23
C HIS A 78 0.83 6.64 9.14
N TYR A 79 1.44 6.94 7.99
CA TYR A 79 2.12 8.22 7.74
C TYR A 79 1.23 9.28 7.11
N VAL A 80 0.10 8.92 6.49
CA VAL A 80 -0.71 9.86 5.72
C VAL A 80 -1.71 10.61 6.61
N VAL A 81 -1.91 11.89 6.32
CA VAL A 81 -2.81 12.75 7.10
C VAL A 81 -4.28 12.40 6.82
N ASP A 82 -4.63 12.19 5.56
CA ASP A 82 -5.98 11.86 5.10
C ASP A 82 -6.02 10.50 4.39
N PRO A 83 -6.25 9.40 5.12
CA PRO A 83 -6.38 8.08 4.52
C PRO A 83 -7.53 7.94 3.51
N VAL A 84 -8.61 8.71 3.63
CA VAL A 84 -9.76 8.60 2.72
C VAL A 84 -9.38 9.07 1.33
N THR A 85 -8.62 10.15 1.21
CA THR A 85 -8.09 10.62 -0.07
C THR A 85 -7.20 9.55 -0.73
N ILE A 86 -6.33 8.88 0.04
CA ILE A 86 -5.47 7.81 -0.49
C ILE A 86 -6.30 6.61 -0.99
N LEU A 87 -7.33 6.22 -0.24
CA LEU A 87 -8.23 5.14 -0.66
C LEU A 87 -9.03 5.50 -1.92
N SER A 88 -9.40 6.77 -2.07
CA SER A 88 -10.09 7.27 -3.27
C SER A 88 -9.17 7.25 -4.50
N GLU A 89 -7.90 7.60 -4.34
CA GLU A 89 -6.89 7.47 -5.40
C GLU A 89 -6.63 6.01 -5.75
N ALA A 90 -6.50 5.13 -4.74
CA ALA A 90 -6.38 3.70 -4.98
C ALA A 90 -7.61 3.13 -5.73
N TYR A 91 -8.82 3.62 -5.40
CA TYR A 91 -10.03 3.27 -6.15
C TYR A 91 -9.95 3.73 -7.61
N ARG A 92 -9.51 4.97 -7.87
CA ARG A 92 -9.42 5.54 -9.22
C ARG A 92 -8.51 4.71 -10.13
N VAL A 93 -7.34 4.33 -9.63
CA VAL A 93 -6.31 3.63 -10.43
C VAL A 93 -6.58 2.13 -10.62
N LEU A 94 -7.45 1.52 -9.81
CA LEU A 94 -7.83 0.12 -9.95
C LEU A 94 -8.80 -0.07 -11.13
N VAL A 95 -8.68 -1.16 -11.88
CA VAL A 95 -9.71 -1.61 -12.84
C VAL A 95 -11.01 -1.96 -12.10
N PRO A 96 -12.18 -1.92 -12.76
CA PRO A 96 -13.40 -2.56 -12.23
C PRO A 96 -13.12 -4.03 -11.87
N GLY A 97 -13.46 -4.44 -10.63
CA GLY A 97 -13.10 -5.76 -10.09
C GLY A 97 -11.70 -5.84 -9.48
N GLY A 98 -10.87 -4.80 -9.65
CA GLY A 98 -9.52 -4.72 -9.08
C GLY A 98 -9.51 -4.67 -7.56
N ARG A 99 -8.38 -5.01 -6.95
CA ARG A 99 -8.26 -5.19 -5.50
C ARG A 99 -7.26 -4.26 -4.87
N LEU A 100 -7.68 -3.58 -3.80
CA LEU A 100 -6.78 -2.91 -2.87
C LEU A 100 -6.36 -3.88 -1.75
N VAL A 101 -5.07 -3.90 -1.41
CA VAL A 101 -4.51 -4.62 -0.26
C VAL A 101 -3.71 -3.65 0.61
N ILE A 102 -3.99 -3.64 1.90
CA ILE A 102 -3.28 -2.83 2.89
C ILE A 102 -2.68 -3.75 3.94
N VAL A 103 -1.40 -3.59 4.21
CA VAL A 103 -0.74 -4.16 5.39
C VAL A 103 -0.26 -3.02 6.25
N ASP A 104 -0.76 -2.95 7.49
CA ASP A 104 -0.39 -1.88 8.42
C ASP A 104 -0.55 -2.34 9.87
N MET A 105 -0.31 -1.43 10.81
CA MET A 105 -0.34 -1.69 12.24
C MET A 105 -1.77 -1.68 12.79
N LYS A 106 -2.07 -2.65 13.65
CA LYS A 106 -3.25 -2.58 14.52
C LYS A 106 -3.08 -1.44 15.53
N LEU A 107 -4.20 -0.82 15.91
CA LEU A 107 -4.18 0.20 16.96
C LEU A 107 -3.41 -0.28 18.19
N HIS A 108 -2.49 0.53 18.69
CA HIS A 108 -1.66 0.25 19.85
C HIS A 108 -1.43 1.51 20.70
N SER A 109 -1.10 1.31 21.97
CA SER A 109 -0.81 2.37 22.93
C SER A 109 0.69 2.50 23.23
N ARG A 110 1.57 2.22 22.26
CA ARG A 110 3.02 2.34 22.44
C ARG A 110 3.43 3.80 22.35
N ASP A 111 3.87 4.35 23.47
CA ASP A 111 4.39 5.71 23.54
C ASP A 111 5.65 5.84 22.66
N GLY A 112 5.85 7.00 22.07
CA GLY A 112 7.03 7.31 21.24
C GLY A 112 6.90 6.99 19.75
N TYR A 113 5.95 6.13 19.31
CA TYR A 113 5.81 5.83 17.87
C TYR A 113 5.36 7.04 17.04
N LEU A 114 4.51 7.91 17.62
CA LEU A 114 4.04 9.12 16.93
C LEU A 114 5.16 10.16 16.85
N GLU A 115 5.89 10.37 17.95
CA GLU A 115 6.92 11.42 18.04
C GLU A 115 8.24 10.99 17.41
N ASP A 116 8.73 9.77 17.73
CA ASP A 116 10.06 9.30 17.33
C ASP A 116 10.11 8.79 15.88
N LYS A 117 8.98 8.33 15.33
CA LYS A 117 8.90 7.66 14.03
C LYS A 117 8.16 8.47 12.95
N GLY A 118 7.63 9.63 13.28
CA GLY A 118 6.86 10.46 12.35
C GLY A 118 5.51 9.86 11.95
N HIS A 119 4.95 8.94 12.77
CA HIS A 119 3.64 8.36 12.51
C HIS A 119 2.55 9.38 12.80
N VAL A 120 1.59 9.52 11.91
CA VAL A 120 0.36 10.31 12.11
C VAL A 120 -0.66 9.50 12.90
N TRP A 121 -0.69 8.18 12.69
CA TRP A 121 -1.65 7.27 13.32
C TRP A 121 -0.96 6.20 14.16
N PRO A 122 -1.48 5.91 15.37
CA PRO A 122 -0.96 4.83 16.23
C PRO A 122 -1.49 3.45 15.78
N GLY A 123 -1.67 3.24 14.48
CA GLY A 123 -2.34 2.08 13.92
C GLY A 123 -3.86 2.26 13.80
N PHE A 124 -4.56 1.20 13.40
CA PHE A 124 -5.95 1.28 12.96
C PHE A 124 -6.84 0.22 13.59
N GLU A 125 -8.11 0.61 13.83
CA GLU A 125 -9.21 -0.30 14.17
C GLU A 125 -9.93 -0.79 12.91
N ASN A 126 -10.39 -2.05 12.92
CA ASN A 126 -11.11 -2.64 11.80
C ASN A 126 -12.36 -1.85 11.39
N SER A 127 -13.11 -1.36 12.38
CA SER A 127 -14.33 -0.57 12.15
C SER A 127 -14.06 0.73 11.38
N LYS A 128 -12.95 1.39 11.69
CA LYS A 128 -12.52 2.63 11.03
C LYS A 128 -12.07 2.35 9.59
N LEU A 129 -11.27 1.31 9.39
CA LEU A 129 -10.85 0.88 8.06
C LEU A 129 -12.05 0.49 7.19
N ALA A 130 -13.00 -0.30 7.71
CA ALA A 130 -14.19 -0.70 6.99
C ALA A 130 -15.01 0.50 6.50
N ARG A 131 -15.20 1.50 7.37
CA ARG A 131 -15.91 2.74 7.01
C ARG A 131 -15.18 3.51 5.91
N TRP A 132 -13.87 3.72 6.04
CA TRP A 132 -13.10 4.44 5.04
C TRP A 132 -13.11 3.77 3.67
N HIS A 133 -13.03 2.42 3.61
CA HIS A 133 -13.15 1.69 2.36
C HIS A 133 -14.55 1.85 1.73
N HIS A 134 -15.59 1.80 2.55
CA HIS A 134 -16.97 2.06 2.11
C HIS A 134 -17.14 3.48 1.57
N ASP A 135 -16.61 4.48 2.29
CA ASP A 135 -16.68 5.90 1.89
C ASP A 135 -15.91 6.18 0.59
N ALA A 136 -14.84 5.43 0.32
CA ALA A 136 -14.12 5.43 -0.95
C ALA A 136 -14.82 4.63 -2.07
N GLY A 137 -16.00 4.06 -1.84
CA GLY A 137 -16.76 3.28 -2.83
C GLY A 137 -16.32 1.83 -3.00
N MET A 138 -15.44 1.33 -2.15
CA MET A 138 -14.97 -0.06 -2.17
C MET A 138 -15.99 -1.04 -1.57
N THR A 139 -15.97 -2.27 -2.03
CA THR A 139 -16.82 -3.39 -1.56
C THR A 139 -15.98 -4.57 -1.10
N ASN A 140 -16.64 -5.59 -0.53
CA ASN A 140 -15.99 -6.86 -0.11
C ASN A 140 -14.82 -6.64 0.85
N PHE A 141 -14.93 -5.68 1.77
CA PHE A 141 -13.89 -5.42 2.76
C PHE A 141 -13.68 -6.63 3.68
N VAL A 142 -12.43 -7.04 3.81
CA VAL A 142 -11.99 -8.09 4.75
C VAL A 142 -10.73 -7.59 5.45
N CYS A 143 -10.66 -7.77 6.77
CA CYS A 143 -9.46 -7.46 7.55
C CYS A 143 -9.13 -8.62 8.49
N ARG A 144 -7.87 -9.03 8.51
CA ARG A 144 -7.38 -10.15 9.34
C ARG A 144 -6.06 -9.76 10.02
N PRO A 145 -5.86 -10.17 11.29
CA PRO A 145 -4.55 -10.01 11.92
C PRO A 145 -3.52 -10.90 11.22
N LEU A 146 -2.31 -10.39 11.07
CA LEU A 146 -1.16 -11.22 10.68
C LEU A 146 -0.58 -11.92 11.93
N PRO A 147 -0.03 -13.13 11.77
CA PRO A 147 0.65 -13.82 12.85
C PRO A 147 1.77 -12.96 13.45
N ALA A 148 1.85 -12.91 14.77
CA ALA A 148 2.96 -12.24 15.45
C ALA A 148 4.27 -12.98 15.16
N ASN A 149 5.31 -12.23 14.77
CA ASN A 149 6.65 -12.80 14.69
C ASN A 149 7.33 -12.68 16.08
N PRO A 150 7.62 -13.77 16.77
CA PRO A 150 8.21 -13.72 18.11
C PRO A 150 9.61 -13.08 18.16
N ASN A 151 10.29 -13.00 17.01
CA ASN A 151 11.62 -12.43 16.90
C ASN A 151 11.63 -10.93 16.55
N VAL A 152 10.45 -10.31 16.42
CA VAL A 152 10.31 -8.89 16.07
C VAL A 152 9.53 -8.17 17.16
N SER A 153 10.16 -7.16 17.75
CA SER A 153 9.50 -6.24 18.67
C SER A 153 8.80 -5.13 17.87
N GLY A 154 7.49 -5.18 17.73
CA GLY A 154 6.71 -4.17 17.01
C GLY A 154 5.23 -4.29 17.33
N PRO A 155 4.39 -3.36 16.84
CA PRO A 155 2.94 -3.52 16.87
C PRO A 155 2.52 -4.75 16.07
N LEU A 156 1.37 -5.32 16.45
CA LEU A 156 0.74 -6.36 15.63
C LEU A 156 0.30 -5.75 14.29
N LEU A 157 0.49 -6.50 13.22
CA LEU A 157 0.06 -6.09 11.90
C LEU A 157 -1.29 -6.73 11.53
N PHE A 158 -1.96 -6.11 10.57
CA PHE A 158 -3.11 -6.69 9.89
C PHE A 158 -2.87 -6.70 8.37
N VAL A 159 -3.63 -7.51 7.68
CA VAL A 159 -3.88 -7.37 6.24
C VAL A 159 -5.35 -7.06 6.04
N ALA A 160 -5.64 -6.00 5.32
CA ALA A 160 -6.98 -5.66 4.86
C ALA A 160 -7.03 -5.73 3.33
N SER A 161 -8.18 -6.10 2.79
CA SER A 161 -8.43 -6.01 1.35
C SER A 161 -9.84 -5.58 1.06
N ALA A 162 -10.02 -4.87 -0.06
CA ALA A 162 -11.32 -4.49 -0.59
C ALA A 162 -11.26 -4.51 -2.12
N THR A 163 -12.43 -4.47 -2.77
CA THR A 163 -12.54 -4.58 -4.23
C THR A 163 -13.22 -3.33 -4.79
N ARG A 164 -12.70 -2.78 -5.90
CA ARG A 164 -13.47 -1.84 -6.72
C ARG A 164 -14.64 -2.57 -7.37
N PRO A 165 -15.90 -2.12 -7.24
CA PRO A 165 -17.03 -2.74 -7.92
C PRO A 165 -16.83 -2.83 -9.44
N THR A 166 -17.48 -3.83 -10.07
CA THR A 166 -17.54 -4.00 -11.52
C THR A 166 -18.55 -3.07 -12.17
#